data_5e19b4de7f0af78b91df72268e80c987
#
_entry.id   5e19b4de7f0af78b91df72268e80c987
#
_cell.length_a   1.000
_cell.length_b   1.000
_cell.length_c   1.000
_cell.angle_alpha   90.00
_cell.angle_beta   90.00
_cell.angle_gamma   90.00
#
_symmetry.space_group_name_H-M   'P 1'
#
loop_
_entity.id
_entity.type
_entity.pdbx_description
1 polymer ?
#
loop_
_entity_poly.entity_id
_entity_poly.type
_entity_poly.pdbx_seq_one_letter_code
_entity_poly.pdbx_strand_id
1 'polypeptide(L)'
;MDFVQQYTNIDYEVSNNPDHVMIRTKWGKTDVATVKKNTQVRYQGGVKSPVLAELKKKDEVTVVESEQNWKKVRTADGVIGYVKNKALKNEEKKNITRKFEEQDYSNISKDYTINMTWHNVTNQDANNAVAQRIAQTKGLTTLAPTWIHVADTNGNISSIASADYVSYAHKQNVEVWMTVRDFDGGISSEKESYELLSYTSRRETLITQLIAEALRVGVDGINVDFEKISDKCGEHYIEFIRELSVKCRQNGLVLSVDNYVPKSFNTQYDRKEQGIVADYVVIMGYDEYYAGSPEAGPVSSYNYVKEGITETLKEVPAEKVISGIPFFTRLWKETPKTEEELKSDKGTDAEQYSATVESDAYGMDNAQAVVKQAGVDTTWDKKAGQNYATWEADGSKYEIWLEDSKSIEAKLKLMKKYKLAGTAEWSLGQESSDIWNLIQKYVN
;
A
#
# COMPACT_ATOMS: atom_id res chain seq x y z
N MET A 1 9.00 21.25 2.73
CA MET A 1 10.08 21.08 3.75
C MET A 1 9.54 20.75 5.14
N ASP A 2 8.35 21.24 5.53
CA ASP A 2 7.75 20.95 6.85
C ASP A 2 7.58 19.45 7.11
N PHE A 3 7.14 18.71 6.09
CA PHE A 3 7.03 17.25 6.15
C PHE A 3 8.40 16.59 6.41
N VAL A 4 9.42 16.93 5.63
CA VAL A 4 10.78 16.38 5.79
C VAL A 4 11.35 16.71 7.16
N GLN A 5 11.07 17.91 7.69
CA GLN A 5 11.51 18.37 9.01
C GLN A 5 10.89 17.57 10.17
N GLN A 6 9.71 16.98 9.98
CA GLN A 6 9.05 16.12 10.97
C GLN A 6 9.79 14.80 11.18
N TYR A 7 10.39 14.25 10.10
CA TYR A 7 10.99 12.92 10.09
C TYR A 7 12.52 12.92 9.96
N THR A 8 13.13 14.11 9.85
CA THR A 8 14.56 14.23 9.64
C THR A 8 15.10 15.35 10.53
N ASN A 9 16.24 15.13 11.15
CA ASN A 9 16.88 16.12 12.03
C ASN A 9 17.47 17.28 11.21
N ILE A 10 16.61 18.00 10.51
CA ILE A 10 16.95 19.21 9.74
C ILE A 10 16.14 20.40 10.23
N ASP A 11 16.67 21.60 9.99
CA ASP A 11 15.93 22.85 10.08
C ASP A 11 16.07 23.62 8.77
N TYR A 12 15.10 24.46 8.44
CA TYR A 12 15.19 25.23 7.21
C TYR A 12 14.63 26.65 7.39
N GLU A 13 15.18 27.54 6.63
CA GLU A 13 14.74 28.94 6.53
C GLU A 13 14.56 29.30 5.04
N VAL A 14 13.49 30.01 4.72
CA VAL A 14 13.22 30.52 3.37
C VAL A 14 13.56 31.99 3.33
N SER A 15 14.39 32.39 2.37
CA SER A 15 14.71 33.79 2.10
C SER A 15 14.21 34.18 0.71
N ASN A 16 13.63 35.37 0.60
CA ASN A 16 13.01 35.85 -0.64
C ASN A 16 13.87 36.94 -1.36
N ASN A 17 15.15 37.14 -0.93
CA ASN A 17 15.98 38.16 -1.56
C ASN A 17 17.49 37.80 -1.55
N PRO A 18 17.99 37.02 -2.50
CA PRO A 18 17.27 36.29 -3.56
C PRO A 18 16.49 35.08 -2.97
N ASP A 19 15.55 34.55 -3.76
CA ASP A 19 14.78 33.39 -3.37
C ASP A 19 15.71 32.18 -3.20
N HIS A 20 15.79 31.66 -1.98
CA HIS A 20 16.53 30.42 -1.66
C HIS A 20 16.06 29.79 -0.35
N VAL A 21 16.37 28.53 -0.18
CA VAL A 21 16.11 27.76 1.04
C VAL A 21 17.45 27.39 1.68
N MET A 22 17.63 27.76 2.93
CA MET A 22 18.79 27.34 3.75
C MET A 22 18.39 26.14 4.56
N ILE A 23 19.08 25.01 4.37
CA ILE A 23 18.85 23.78 5.13
C ILE A 23 20.01 23.54 6.09
N ARG A 24 19.71 23.42 7.39
CA ARG A 24 20.66 23.05 8.43
C ARG A 24 20.55 21.55 8.71
N THR A 25 21.66 20.84 8.52
CA THR A 25 21.76 19.37 8.74
C THR A 25 22.76 19.00 9.83
N LYS A 26 23.47 20.00 10.42
CA LYS A 26 24.47 19.75 11.45
C LYS A 26 24.19 20.59 12.69
N TRP A 27 24.31 19.97 13.83
CA TRP A 27 24.04 20.51 15.16
C TRP A 27 25.31 20.48 16.04
N GLY A 28 25.29 21.22 17.09
CA GLY A 28 26.41 21.28 18.04
C GLY A 28 27.19 22.58 17.98
N LYS A 29 28.46 22.55 18.36
CA LYS A 29 29.31 23.74 18.46
C LYS A 29 29.64 24.32 17.08
N THR A 30 29.28 25.58 16.86
CA THR A 30 29.50 26.34 15.63
C THR A 30 30.26 27.62 15.98
N ASP A 31 31.31 27.91 15.23
CA ASP A 31 32.05 29.16 15.40
C ASP A 31 31.24 30.31 14.82
N VAL A 32 31.01 31.33 15.67
CA VAL A 32 30.29 32.55 15.25
C VAL A 32 31.17 33.78 15.53
N ALA A 33 30.90 34.83 14.82
CA ALA A 33 31.59 36.12 15.02
C ALA A 33 30.59 37.27 14.82
N THR A 34 30.84 38.40 15.55
CA THR A 34 30.04 39.61 15.44
C THR A 34 30.72 40.58 14.49
N VAL A 35 29.95 41.23 13.62
CA VAL A 35 30.44 42.32 12.75
C VAL A 35 30.76 43.55 13.57
N LYS A 36 32.03 44.01 13.51
CA LYS A 36 32.54 45.16 14.25
C LYS A 36 32.10 46.49 13.68
N LYS A 37 31.99 46.55 12.35
CA LYS A 37 31.57 47.74 11.56
C LYS A 37 30.95 47.28 10.23
N ASN A 38 30.11 48.08 9.64
CA ASN A 38 29.51 47.75 8.34
C ASN A 38 30.59 47.28 7.36
N THR A 39 30.31 46.15 6.71
CA THR A 39 31.25 45.46 5.83
C THR A 39 30.50 44.69 4.74
N GLN A 40 31.25 44.13 3.80
CA GLN A 40 30.71 43.39 2.67
C GLN A 40 31.11 41.94 2.72
N VAL A 41 30.18 41.07 2.39
CA VAL A 41 30.44 39.67 2.06
C VAL A 41 30.80 39.60 0.59
N ARG A 42 31.94 39.01 0.25
CA ARG A 42 32.45 38.93 -1.11
C ARG A 42 32.52 37.48 -1.58
N TYR A 43 32.46 37.31 -2.91
CA TYR A 43 32.52 35.99 -3.54
C TYR A 43 33.85 35.25 -3.23
N GLN A 44 34.94 35.98 -3.19
CA GLN A 44 36.29 35.47 -2.83
C GLN A 44 36.99 36.41 -1.87
N GLY A 45 38.05 35.95 -1.22
CA GLY A 45 38.90 36.72 -0.31
C GLY A 45 39.71 37.79 -0.98
N GLY A 46 39.08 38.82 -1.53
CA GLY A 46 39.74 39.89 -2.24
C GLY A 46 38.91 41.19 -2.33
N VAL A 47 39.56 42.37 -2.23
CA VAL A 47 38.87 43.65 -2.27
C VAL A 47 38.22 43.97 -3.64
N LYS A 48 38.68 43.32 -4.69
CA LYS A 48 38.15 43.46 -6.05
C LYS A 48 37.10 42.41 -6.38
N SER A 49 36.89 41.42 -5.48
CA SER A 49 35.90 40.36 -5.66
C SER A 49 34.47 40.93 -5.61
N PRO A 50 33.51 40.38 -6.38
CA PRO A 50 32.11 40.79 -6.36
C PRO A 50 31.53 40.78 -4.94
N VAL A 51 30.65 41.74 -4.65
CA VAL A 51 29.90 41.83 -3.39
C VAL A 51 28.65 40.97 -3.51
N LEU A 52 28.45 40.07 -2.56
CA LEU A 52 27.31 39.18 -2.48
C LEU A 52 26.25 39.71 -1.52
N ALA A 53 26.66 40.31 -0.40
CA ALA A 53 25.77 40.86 0.61
C ALA A 53 26.45 41.99 1.42
N GLU A 54 25.65 42.81 2.04
CA GLU A 54 26.08 43.87 2.97
C GLU A 54 25.76 43.43 4.41
N LEU A 55 26.73 43.60 5.32
CA LEU A 55 26.58 43.34 6.74
C LEU A 55 26.65 44.63 7.53
N LYS A 56 25.76 44.78 8.50
CA LYS A 56 25.72 45.93 9.43
C LYS A 56 26.53 45.63 10.69
N LYS A 57 26.95 46.68 11.37
CA LYS A 57 27.54 46.55 12.69
C LYS A 57 26.60 45.85 13.65
N LYS A 58 27.11 44.86 14.36
CA LYS A 58 26.43 43.94 15.28
C LYS A 58 25.75 42.70 14.64
N ASP A 59 25.71 42.60 13.31
CA ASP A 59 25.25 41.34 12.72
C ASP A 59 26.13 40.17 13.20
N GLU A 60 25.51 39.02 13.40
CA GLU A 60 26.18 37.77 13.69
C GLU A 60 26.37 36.96 12.41
N VAL A 61 27.53 36.36 12.26
CA VAL A 61 27.83 35.48 11.13
C VAL A 61 28.40 34.15 11.64
N THR A 62 28.07 33.08 10.98
CA THR A 62 28.71 31.78 11.20
C THR A 62 30.05 31.75 10.48
N VAL A 63 31.14 31.41 11.17
CA VAL A 63 32.44 31.20 10.55
C VAL A 63 32.53 29.79 10.03
N VAL A 64 32.68 29.68 8.69
CA VAL A 64 32.76 28.39 7.99
C VAL A 64 34.23 27.96 7.87
N GLU A 65 35.11 28.91 7.53
CA GLU A 65 36.53 28.67 7.30
C GLU A 65 37.34 29.92 7.62
N SER A 66 38.56 29.75 8.10
CA SER A 66 39.47 30.89 8.45
C SER A 66 40.71 30.86 7.56
N GLU A 67 40.96 31.96 6.86
CA GLU A 67 42.17 32.24 6.09
C GLU A 67 42.98 33.38 6.71
N GLN A 68 44.18 33.59 6.18
CA GLN A 68 45.13 34.55 6.78
C GLN A 68 44.53 35.97 6.97
N ASN A 69 43.81 36.52 5.99
CA ASN A 69 43.24 37.85 6.03
C ASN A 69 41.71 37.90 5.91
N TRP A 70 41.10 36.80 5.61
CA TRP A 70 39.67 36.67 5.35
C TRP A 70 39.09 35.50 6.10
N LYS A 71 37.80 35.58 6.39
CA LYS A 71 37.02 34.44 6.85
C LYS A 71 35.89 34.15 5.89
N LYS A 72 35.73 32.91 5.54
CA LYS A 72 34.52 32.44 4.85
C LYS A 72 33.43 32.38 5.89
N VAL A 73 32.36 33.11 5.67
CA VAL A 73 31.25 33.21 6.61
C VAL A 73 29.95 32.90 5.92
N ARG A 74 28.97 32.51 6.72
CA ARG A 74 27.57 32.43 6.32
C ARG A 74 26.79 33.50 7.10
N THR A 75 26.03 34.34 6.40
CA THR A 75 25.12 35.32 6.98
C THR A 75 23.87 34.70 7.55
N ALA A 76 23.05 35.43 8.29
CA ALA A 76 21.80 34.94 8.85
C ALA A 76 20.80 34.49 7.75
N ASP A 77 20.81 35.22 6.63
CA ASP A 77 19.99 34.92 5.44
C ASP A 77 20.63 33.89 4.49
N GLY A 78 21.69 33.19 4.92
CA GLY A 78 22.26 32.05 4.21
C GLY A 78 23.31 32.37 3.14
N VAL A 79 23.63 33.63 2.88
CA VAL A 79 24.69 33.99 1.93
C VAL A 79 26.05 33.55 2.43
N ILE A 80 26.80 32.81 1.61
CA ILE A 80 28.12 32.27 1.92
C ILE A 80 29.16 33.08 1.12
N GLY A 81 30.16 33.66 1.78
CA GLY A 81 31.24 34.39 1.17
C GLY A 81 32.29 34.85 2.14
N TYR A 82 33.13 35.74 1.75
CA TYR A 82 34.34 36.15 2.48
C TYR A 82 34.21 37.55 3.10
N VAL A 83 34.57 37.67 4.36
CA VAL A 83 34.66 38.95 5.13
C VAL A 83 36.06 39.12 5.64
N LYS A 84 36.61 40.38 5.63
CA LYS A 84 37.94 40.65 6.23
C LYS A 84 37.96 40.37 7.72
N ASN A 85 39.01 39.66 8.22
CA ASN A 85 39.16 39.35 9.62
C ASN A 85 39.01 40.58 10.52
N LYS A 86 39.61 41.71 10.15
CA LYS A 86 39.52 42.97 10.91
C LYS A 86 38.11 43.59 11.04
N ALA A 87 37.14 43.10 10.25
CA ALA A 87 35.75 43.57 10.33
C ALA A 87 34.94 42.70 11.34
N LEU A 88 35.48 41.62 11.81
CA LEU A 88 34.85 40.72 12.78
C LEU A 88 35.47 40.88 14.17
N LYS A 89 34.72 40.50 15.20
CA LYS A 89 35.09 40.46 16.62
C LYS A 89 34.29 39.42 17.39
N ASN A 90 34.64 39.19 18.68
CA ASN A 90 33.89 38.30 19.56
C ASN A 90 33.65 36.94 18.91
N GLU A 91 34.75 36.31 18.48
CA GLU A 91 34.67 34.91 18.00
C GLU A 91 34.42 33.99 19.16
N GLU A 92 33.34 33.25 19.09
CA GLU A 92 32.94 32.30 20.12
C GLU A 92 32.32 31.04 19.52
N LYS A 93 32.29 29.98 20.33
CA LYS A 93 31.56 28.75 19.95
C LYS A 93 30.18 28.77 20.55
N LYS A 94 29.20 28.90 19.66
CA LYS A 94 27.79 28.85 20.03
C LYS A 94 27.27 27.44 19.81
N ASN A 95 26.57 26.89 20.79
CA ASN A 95 25.96 25.56 20.66
C ASN A 95 24.58 25.72 20.02
N ILE A 96 24.44 25.22 18.79
CA ILE A 96 23.17 25.22 18.05
C ILE A 96 22.54 23.85 18.27
N THR A 97 21.38 23.82 18.88
CA THR A 97 20.63 22.60 19.17
C THR A 97 19.26 22.66 18.57
N ARG A 98 18.74 21.49 18.22
CA ARG A 98 17.34 21.27 17.91
C ARG A 98 16.84 20.10 18.76
N LYS A 99 15.65 20.24 19.30
CA LYS A 99 14.97 19.11 19.91
C LYS A 99 14.37 18.27 18.79
N PHE A 100 14.91 17.10 18.56
CA PHE A 100 14.41 16.13 17.60
C PHE A 100 14.48 14.75 18.23
N GLU A 101 13.36 14.05 18.19
CA GLU A 101 13.28 12.65 18.59
C GLU A 101 13.30 11.83 17.30
N GLU A 102 14.33 10.99 17.16
CA GLU A 102 14.45 10.09 16.03
C GLU A 102 13.29 9.10 16.10
N GLN A 103 12.58 8.95 14.98
CA GLN A 103 11.48 8.02 14.89
C GLN A 103 12.02 6.60 14.73
N ASP A 104 11.39 5.64 15.39
CA ASP A 104 11.64 4.24 15.12
C ASP A 104 10.92 3.86 13.82
N TYR A 105 11.70 3.46 12.82
CA TYR A 105 11.20 3.03 11.51
C TYR A 105 11.23 1.52 11.36
N SER A 106 11.46 0.77 12.44
CA SER A 106 11.37 -0.69 12.39
C SER A 106 9.94 -1.14 12.05
N ASN A 107 9.84 -2.14 11.19
CA ASN A 107 8.56 -2.73 10.83
C ASN A 107 8.01 -3.57 11.96
N ILE A 108 6.69 -3.60 12.10
CA ILE A 108 6.00 -4.53 12.99
C ILE A 108 6.07 -5.92 12.36
N SER A 109 6.59 -6.89 13.08
CA SER A 109 6.67 -8.29 12.66
C SER A 109 5.95 -9.18 13.64
N LYS A 110 5.17 -10.13 13.14
CA LYS A 110 4.49 -11.15 13.96
C LYS A 110 5.39 -12.38 14.08
N ASP A 111 5.36 -13.02 15.24
CA ASP A 111 6.12 -14.23 15.55
C ASP A 111 5.36 -15.53 15.21
N TYR A 112 4.22 -15.39 14.53
CA TYR A 112 3.36 -16.48 14.06
C TYR A 112 3.08 -16.35 12.56
N THR A 113 2.67 -17.44 11.91
CA THR A 113 2.21 -17.40 10.52
C THR A 113 0.84 -16.73 10.44
N ILE A 114 0.73 -15.67 9.67
CA ILE A 114 -0.52 -14.92 9.50
C ILE A 114 -1.52 -15.77 8.71
N ASN A 115 -2.73 -15.89 9.25
CA ASN A 115 -3.91 -16.38 8.57
C ASN A 115 -4.95 -15.25 8.61
N MET A 116 -4.97 -14.45 7.56
CA MET A 116 -5.87 -13.31 7.42
C MET A 116 -7.07 -13.71 6.57
N THR A 117 -8.22 -13.16 6.83
CA THR A 117 -9.34 -13.23 5.88
C THR A 117 -10.03 -11.89 5.76
N TRP A 118 -10.34 -11.47 4.54
CA TRP A 118 -11.20 -10.32 4.34
C TRP A 118 -12.65 -10.68 4.69
N HIS A 119 -13.29 -9.83 5.45
CA HIS A 119 -14.73 -9.89 5.67
C HIS A 119 -15.39 -8.78 4.87
N ASN A 120 -16.12 -9.16 3.82
CA ASN A 120 -16.85 -8.21 2.98
C ASN A 120 -18.05 -7.65 3.75
N VAL A 121 -17.83 -6.53 4.45
CA VAL A 121 -18.82 -5.85 5.28
C VAL A 121 -19.42 -4.69 4.49
N THR A 122 -20.69 -4.82 4.09
CA THR A 122 -21.40 -3.80 3.29
C THR A 122 -22.43 -3.01 4.09
N ASN A 123 -22.75 -3.46 5.30
CA ASN A 123 -23.75 -2.85 6.17
C ASN A 123 -23.56 -3.27 7.63
N GLN A 124 -24.36 -2.70 8.53
CA GLN A 124 -24.27 -2.98 9.97
C GLN A 124 -24.68 -4.42 10.33
N ASP A 125 -25.58 -5.05 9.57
CA ASP A 125 -25.97 -6.45 9.85
C ASP A 125 -24.80 -7.40 9.60
N ALA A 126 -23.97 -7.15 8.58
CA ALA A 126 -22.74 -7.89 8.35
C ALA A 126 -21.75 -7.72 9.53
N ASN A 127 -21.61 -6.52 10.11
CA ASN A 127 -20.85 -6.34 11.34
C ASN A 127 -21.36 -7.22 12.48
N ASN A 128 -22.67 -7.25 12.69
CA ASN A 128 -23.30 -8.02 13.75
C ASN A 128 -23.13 -9.54 13.58
N ALA A 129 -22.91 -10.01 12.34
CA ALA A 129 -22.69 -11.42 12.03
C ALA A 129 -21.27 -11.94 12.36
N VAL A 130 -20.34 -11.08 12.80
CA VAL A 130 -18.93 -11.44 13.05
C VAL A 130 -18.79 -12.65 13.99
N ALA A 131 -19.60 -12.72 15.05
CA ALA A 131 -19.55 -13.83 16.01
C ALA A 131 -19.84 -15.18 15.35
N GLN A 132 -20.87 -15.23 14.50
CA GLN A 132 -21.22 -16.44 13.76
C GLN A 132 -20.13 -16.82 12.76
N ARG A 133 -19.52 -15.84 12.11
CA ARG A 133 -18.45 -16.06 11.11
C ARG A 133 -17.18 -16.58 11.75
N ILE A 134 -16.67 -15.95 12.82
CA ILE A 134 -15.46 -16.41 13.53
C ILE A 134 -15.65 -17.81 14.11
N ALA A 135 -16.83 -18.14 14.62
CA ALA A 135 -17.10 -19.46 15.21
C ALA A 135 -16.90 -20.61 14.22
N GLN A 136 -16.93 -20.35 12.93
CA GLN A 136 -16.72 -21.34 11.87
C GLN A 136 -15.24 -21.48 11.46
N THR A 137 -14.38 -20.53 11.86
CA THR A 137 -12.96 -20.51 11.49
C THR A 137 -12.08 -21.31 12.44
N LYS A 138 -10.90 -21.73 11.96
CA LYS A 138 -9.84 -22.34 12.78
C LYS A 138 -8.48 -21.81 12.36
N GLY A 139 -7.64 -21.49 13.35
CA GLY A 139 -6.32 -20.95 13.09
C GLY A 139 -6.33 -19.55 12.50
N LEU A 140 -7.47 -18.86 12.49
CA LEU A 140 -7.58 -17.48 12.08
C LEU A 140 -6.80 -16.58 13.04
N THR A 141 -5.95 -15.72 12.52
CA THR A 141 -5.17 -14.76 13.31
C THR A 141 -5.62 -13.33 13.09
N THR A 142 -6.17 -13.02 11.92
CA THR A 142 -6.43 -11.64 11.49
C THR A 142 -7.70 -11.56 10.66
N LEU A 143 -8.56 -10.60 10.99
CA LEU A 143 -9.71 -10.19 10.17
C LEU A 143 -9.42 -8.85 9.49
N ALA A 144 -9.75 -8.75 8.22
CA ALA A 144 -9.65 -7.52 7.44
C ALA A 144 -11.05 -7.10 6.94
N PRO A 145 -11.86 -6.45 7.79
CA PRO A 145 -13.20 -6.01 7.39
C PRO A 145 -13.13 -4.82 6.43
N THR A 146 -13.91 -4.87 5.35
CA THR A 146 -13.94 -3.84 4.29
C THR A 146 -14.77 -2.61 4.72
N TRP A 147 -14.34 -1.93 5.78
CA TRP A 147 -15.13 -0.90 6.44
C TRP A 147 -15.03 0.50 5.87
N ILE A 148 -13.88 0.80 5.25
CA ILE A 148 -13.54 2.17 4.92
C ILE A 148 -13.51 2.35 3.40
N HIS A 149 -14.24 3.38 2.95
CA HIS A 149 -14.14 3.88 1.58
C HIS A 149 -13.62 5.30 1.59
N VAL A 150 -12.80 5.66 0.63
CA VAL A 150 -12.49 7.06 0.36
C VAL A 150 -13.75 7.73 -0.18
N ALA A 151 -14.24 8.76 0.52
CA ALA A 151 -15.53 9.38 0.24
C ALA A 151 -15.45 10.47 -0.83
N ASP A 152 -14.28 11.11 -0.98
CA ASP A 152 -14.05 12.15 -1.98
C ASP A 152 -12.55 12.39 -2.25
N THR A 153 -12.26 13.23 -3.24
CA THR A 153 -10.88 13.60 -3.60
C THR A 153 -10.22 14.58 -2.63
N ASN A 154 -10.89 15.02 -1.56
CA ASN A 154 -10.30 15.86 -0.51
C ASN A 154 -9.71 15.03 0.64
N GLY A 155 -9.84 13.70 0.58
CA GLY A 155 -9.32 12.77 1.57
C GLY A 155 -10.29 12.44 2.71
N ASN A 156 -11.57 12.74 2.55
CA ASN A 156 -12.59 12.31 3.51
C ASN A 156 -12.86 10.82 3.36
N ILE A 157 -13.21 10.17 4.47
CA ILE A 157 -13.58 8.75 4.48
C ILE A 157 -15.06 8.56 4.84
N SER A 158 -15.62 7.45 4.36
CA SER A 158 -16.86 6.88 4.86
C SER A 158 -16.53 5.59 5.61
N SER A 159 -17.09 5.43 6.79
CA SER A 159 -16.80 4.31 7.70
C SER A 159 -18.05 3.68 8.26
N ILE A 160 -18.05 2.34 8.29
CA ILE A 160 -19.00 1.52 9.03
C ILE A 160 -18.31 0.68 10.10
N ALA A 161 -17.11 1.08 10.54
CA ALA A 161 -16.31 0.37 11.52
C ALA A 161 -16.99 0.27 12.90
N SER A 162 -16.86 -0.88 13.54
CA SER A 162 -17.53 -1.25 14.78
C SER A 162 -16.54 -1.64 15.87
N ALA A 163 -16.56 -0.92 17.00
CA ALA A 163 -15.75 -1.25 18.17
C ALA A 163 -16.22 -2.58 18.84
N ASP A 164 -17.52 -2.90 18.75
CA ASP A 164 -18.05 -4.17 19.27
C ASP A 164 -17.51 -5.36 18.47
N TYR A 165 -17.39 -5.19 17.14
CA TYR A 165 -16.74 -6.19 16.26
C TYR A 165 -15.30 -6.43 16.71
N VAL A 166 -14.50 -5.38 16.86
CA VAL A 166 -13.10 -5.46 17.32
C VAL A 166 -13.02 -6.14 18.69
N SER A 167 -13.82 -5.69 19.64
CA SER A 167 -13.90 -6.30 20.98
C SER A 167 -14.21 -7.79 20.94
N TYR A 168 -15.10 -8.21 20.04
CA TYR A 168 -15.42 -9.62 19.88
C TYR A 168 -14.25 -10.40 19.28
N ALA A 169 -13.62 -9.90 18.21
CA ALA A 169 -12.46 -10.53 17.59
C ALA A 169 -11.31 -10.71 18.58
N HIS A 170 -10.98 -9.67 19.36
CA HIS A 170 -9.94 -9.71 20.39
C HIS A 170 -10.22 -10.75 21.48
N LYS A 171 -11.47 -10.97 21.89
CA LYS A 171 -11.84 -12.04 22.82
C LYS A 171 -11.57 -13.44 22.25
N GLN A 172 -11.46 -13.58 20.96
CA GLN A 172 -11.11 -14.81 20.26
C GLN A 172 -9.60 -14.88 19.90
N ASN A 173 -8.78 -13.92 20.36
CA ASN A 173 -7.36 -13.73 20.01
C ASN A 173 -7.15 -13.51 18.50
N VAL A 174 -8.07 -12.81 17.84
CA VAL A 174 -8.00 -12.46 16.42
C VAL A 174 -7.78 -10.95 16.31
N GLU A 175 -6.72 -10.54 15.62
CA GLU A 175 -6.46 -9.13 15.30
C GLU A 175 -7.44 -8.62 14.24
N VAL A 176 -7.64 -7.30 14.20
CA VAL A 176 -8.45 -6.64 13.19
C VAL A 176 -7.62 -5.60 12.46
N TRP A 177 -7.43 -5.77 11.15
CA TRP A 177 -6.80 -4.78 10.27
C TRP A 177 -7.87 -4.21 9.35
N MET A 178 -8.34 -2.98 9.64
CA MET A 178 -9.43 -2.39 8.86
C MET A 178 -9.00 -2.10 7.42
N THR A 179 -9.77 -2.57 6.45
CA THR A 179 -9.49 -2.36 5.03
C THR A 179 -10.04 -1.00 4.58
N VAL A 180 -9.20 -0.22 3.86
CA VAL A 180 -9.57 1.01 3.17
C VAL A 180 -9.45 0.82 1.66
N ARG A 181 -10.47 1.25 0.89
CA ARG A 181 -10.59 1.05 -0.56
C ARG A 181 -10.80 2.38 -1.30
N ASP A 182 -10.24 2.46 -2.53
CA ASP A 182 -10.41 3.58 -3.47
C ASP A 182 -11.44 3.28 -4.57
N PHE A 183 -12.40 2.42 -4.29
CA PHE A 183 -13.51 2.03 -5.17
C PHE A 183 -14.77 1.74 -4.34
N ASP A 184 -15.92 1.58 -5.01
CA ASP A 184 -17.24 1.36 -4.38
C ASP A 184 -17.67 2.46 -3.39
N GLY A 185 -17.03 3.64 -3.46
CA GLY A 185 -17.29 4.80 -2.61
C GLY A 185 -17.42 6.08 -3.42
N GLY A 186 -16.85 7.17 -2.89
CA GLY A 186 -16.82 8.47 -3.57
C GLY A 186 -15.69 8.60 -4.60
N ILE A 187 -14.74 7.66 -4.62
CA ILE A 187 -13.73 7.48 -5.67
C ILE A 187 -14.19 6.34 -6.57
N SER A 188 -14.13 6.54 -7.88
CA SER A 188 -14.58 5.57 -8.87
C SER A 188 -13.64 5.42 -10.07
N SER A 189 -12.61 6.26 -10.16
CA SER A 189 -11.70 6.32 -11.31
C SER A 189 -10.26 6.62 -10.91
N GLU A 190 -9.31 6.20 -11.76
CA GLU A 190 -7.89 6.51 -11.63
C GLU A 190 -7.61 8.03 -11.59
N LYS A 191 -8.45 8.83 -12.27
CA LYS A 191 -8.34 10.28 -12.24
C LYS A 191 -8.61 10.82 -10.85
N GLU A 192 -9.64 10.33 -10.17
CA GLU A 192 -10.00 10.77 -8.82
C GLU A 192 -8.95 10.31 -7.79
N SER A 193 -8.41 9.09 -7.92
CA SER A 193 -7.28 8.63 -7.10
C SER A 193 -6.04 9.52 -7.30
N TYR A 194 -5.75 9.92 -8.54
CA TYR A 194 -4.68 10.89 -8.81
C TYR A 194 -4.98 12.26 -8.16
N GLU A 195 -6.19 12.79 -8.30
CA GLU A 195 -6.58 14.07 -7.68
C GLU A 195 -6.48 14.03 -6.15
N LEU A 196 -6.82 12.90 -5.53
CA LEU A 196 -6.65 12.68 -4.11
C LEU A 196 -5.17 12.68 -3.70
N LEU A 197 -4.38 11.82 -4.33
CA LEU A 197 -3.05 11.47 -3.85
C LEU A 197 -1.96 12.48 -4.29
N SER A 198 -2.18 13.27 -5.33
CA SER A 198 -1.20 14.24 -5.82
C SER A 198 -1.03 15.49 -4.93
N TYR A 199 -1.93 15.72 -3.97
CA TYR A 199 -1.86 16.86 -3.05
C TYR A 199 -1.53 16.39 -1.62
N THR A 200 -0.43 16.88 -1.07
CA THR A 200 0.00 16.57 0.31
C THR A 200 -1.10 16.81 1.34
N SER A 201 -1.81 17.95 1.25
CA SER A 201 -2.89 18.27 2.20
C SER A 201 -4.06 17.27 2.16
N ARG A 202 -4.35 16.69 0.99
CA ARG A 202 -5.41 15.69 0.83
C ARG A 202 -4.98 14.33 1.39
N ARG A 203 -3.73 13.91 1.10
CA ARG A 203 -3.14 12.73 1.72
C ARG A 203 -3.10 12.85 3.24
N GLU A 204 -2.69 14.02 3.75
CA GLU A 204 -2.66 14.29 5.20
C GLU A 204 -4.06 14.21 5.83
N THR A 205 -5.10 14.71 5.15
CA THR A 205 -6.49 14.58 5.59
C THR A 205 -6.89 13.11 5.66
N LEU A 206 -6.63 12.34 4.59
CA LEU A 206 -6.96 10.91 4.53
C LEU A 206 -6.26 10.14 5.66
N ILE A 207 -4.95 10.31 5.79
CA ILE A 207 -4.15 9.63 6.82
C ILE A 207 -4.65 9.98 8.23
N THR A 208 -4.92 11.25 8.48
CA THR A 208 -5.41 11.70 9.79
C THR A 208 -6.75 11.04 10.14
N GLN A 209 -7.67 10.95 9.18
CA GLN A 209 -8.96 10.31 9.40
C GLN A 209 -8.82 8.78 9.57
N LEU A 210 -7.96 8.12 8.80
CA LEU A 210 -7.69 6.69 8.94
C LEU A 210 -7.13 6.36 10.32
N ILE A 211 -6.14 7.10 10.79
CA ILE A 211 -5.55 6.90 12.13
C ILE A 211 -6.58 7.19 13.22
N ALA A 212 -7.33 8.29 13.11
CA ALA A 212 -8.36 8.62 14.08
C ALA A 212 -9.44 7.52 14.17
N GLU A 213 -9.86 6.97 13.03
CA GLU A 213 -10.85 5.90 12.99
C GLU A 213 -10.30 4.58 13.54
N ALA A 214 -9.05 4.23 13.21
CA ALA A 214 -8.36 3.07 13.76
C ALA A 214 -8.31 3.11 15.29
N LEU A 215 -7.92 4.26 15.85
CA LEU A 215 -7.86 4.47 17.30
C LEU A 215 -9.25 4.51 17.93
N ARG A 216 -10.25 5.08 17.26
CA ARG A 216 -11.62 5.15 17.75
C ARG A 216 -12.23 3.77 17.99
N VAL A 217 -12.02 2.84 17.07
CA VAL A 217 -12.58 1.48 17.16
C VAL A 217 -11.62 0.47 17.79
N GLY A 218 -10.32 0.81 17.91
CA GLY A 218 -9.30 -0.01 18.58
C GLY A 218 -8.80 -1.16 17.75
N VAL A 219 -8.65 -0.99 16.41
CA VAL A 219 -8.06 -2.01 15.52
C VAL A 219 -6.55 -2.13 15.70
N ASP A 220 -5.98 -3.24 15.26
CA ASP A 220 -4.55 -3.55 15.37
C ASP A 220 -3.76 -3.12 14.13
N GLY A 221 -4.45 -2.81 13.03
CA GLY A 221 -3.80 -2.42 11.78
C GLY A 221 -4.73 -1.79 10.75
N ILE A 222 -4.09 -1.33 9.67
CA ILE A 222 -4.75 -0.81 8.47
C ILE A 222 -4.28 -1.66 7.29
N ASN A 223 -5.24 -2.13 6.49
CA ASN A 223 -5.04 -2.83 5.24
C ASN A 223 -5.44 -1.90 4.10
N VAL A 224 -4.51 -1.57 3.20
CA VAL A 224 -4.75 -0.66 2.07
C VAL A 224 -5.01 -1.47 0.81
N ASP A 225 -6.23 -1.38 0.30
CA ASP A 225 -6.71 -2.05 -0.90
C ASP A 225 -7.08 -1.00 -1.97
N PHE A 226 -6.04 -0.38 -2.57
CA PHE A 226 -6.21 0.62 -3.61
C PHE A 226 -5.97 0.03 -4.99
N GLU A 227 -7.02 0.02 -5.81
CA GLU A 227 -7.04 -0.61 -7.13
C GLU A 227 -7.13 0.37 -8.30
N LYS A 228 -7.37 1.67 -8.03
CA LYS A 228 -7.51 2.72 -9.06
C LYS A 228 -6.24 3.57 -9.19
N ILE A 229 -5.07 2.91 -9.26
CA ILE A 229 -3.78 3.56 -9.34
C ILE A 229 -3.24 3.48 -10.77
N SER A 230 -3.28 4.60 -11.50
CA SER A 230 -2.66 4.73 -12.83
C SER A 230 -1.16 4.94 -12.74
N ASP A 231 -0.44 4.76 -13.86
CA ASP A 231 1.00 5.04 -13.97
C ASP A 231 1.36 6.45 -13.48
N LYS A 232 0.53 7.45 -13.78
CA LYS A 232 0.73 8.83 -13.33
C LYS A 232 0.55 9.02 -11.83
N CYS A 233 -0.21 8.15 -11.19
CA CYS A 233 -0.50 8.20 -9.78
C CYS A 233 0.57 7.49 -8.93
N GLY A 234 1.40 6.63 -9.50
CA GLY A 234 2.29 5.74 -8.77
C GLY A 234 3.21 6.44 -7.77
N GLU A 235 3.90 7.53 -8.16
CA GLU A 235 4.76 8.30 -7.25
C GLU A 235 3.98 8.89 -6.06
N HIS A 236 2.74 9.31 -6.28
CA HIS A 236 1.89 9.86 -5.23
C HIS A 236 1.31 8.78 -4.32
N TYR A 237 1.01 7.63 -4.90
CA TYR A 237 0.54 6.46 -4.15
C TYR A 237 1.62 5.94 -3.20
N ILE A 238 2.84 5.75 -3.69
CA ILE A 238 3.92 5.27 -2.82
C ILE A 238 4.28 6.31 -1.75
N GLU A 239 4.15 7.60 -2.03
CA GLU A 239 4.31 8.64 -1.02
C GLU A 239 3.21 8.57 0.05
N PHE A 240 1.96 8.31 -0.33
CA PHE A 240 0.87 8.05 0.63
C PHE A 240 1.20 6.86 1.54
N ILE A 241 1.70 5.75 0.99
CA ILE A 241 2.09 4.57 1.78
C ILE A 241 3.24 4.90 2.75
N ARG A 242 4.24 5.68 2.32
CA ARG A 242 5.31 6.17 3.20
C ARG A 242 4.77 7.00 4.36
N GLU A 243 3.96 8.01 4.05
CA GLU A 243 3.35 8.91 5.04
C GLU A 243 2.47 8.13 6.03
N LEU A 244 1.65 7.22 5.54
CA LEU A 244 0.79 6.37 6.36
C LEU A 244 1.61 5.42 7.24
N SER A 245 2.69 4.82 6.72
CA SER A 245 3.52 3.88 7.45
C SER A 245 4.12 4.49 8.73
N VAL A 246 4.56 5.75 8.64
CA VAL A 246 5.08 6.48 9.80
C VAL A 246 4.00 6.68 10.85
N LYS A 247 2.79 7.07 10.43
CA LYS A 247 1.67 7.28 11.36
C LYS A 247 1.18 5.98 11.98
N CYS A 248 1.16 4.89 11.22
CA CYS A 248 0.84 3.57 11.76
C CYS A 248 1.83 3.18 12.86
N ARG A 249 3.15 3.28 12.63
CA ARG A 249 4.17 2.95 13.64
C ARG A 249 4.06 3.81 14.89
N GLN A 250 3.84 5.12 14.75
CA GLN A 250 3.66 6.03 15.87
C GLN A 250 2.50 5.64 16.78
N ASN A 251 1.53 4.89 16.23
CA ASN A 251 0.34 4.44 16.95
C ASN A 251 0.31 2.93 17.20
N GLY A 252 1.39 2.20 16.89
CA GLY A 252 1.48 0.75 17.09
C GLY A 252 0.55 -0.05 16.18
N LEU A 253 0.16 0.51 15.02
CA LEU A 253 -0.72 -0.11 14.04
C LEU A 253 0.10 -0.82 12.95
N VAL A 254 -0.27 -2.04 12.63
CA VAL A 254 0.25 -2.76 11.45
C VAL A 254 -0.22 -2.06 10.18
N LEU A 255 0.67 -1.96 9.19
CA LEU A 255 0.32 -1.54 7.83
C LEU A 255 0.52 -2.71 6.86
N SER A 256 -0.56 -3.17 6.25
CA SER A 256 -0.54 -4.10 5.12
C SER A 256 -1.06 -3.43 3.84
N VAL A 257 -0.52 -3.83 2.69
CA VAL A 257 -0.86 -3.23 1.40
C VAL A 257 -1.16 -4.33 0.40
N ASP A 258 -2.36 -4.28 -0.21
CA ASP A 258 -2.80 -5.25 -1.19
C ASP A 258 -2.32 -4.89 -2.58
N ASN A 259 -1.93 -5.90 -3.35
CA ASN A 259 -1.39 -5.74 -4.69
C ASN A 259 -1.91 -6.82 -5.63
N TYR A 260 -2.17 -6.45 -6.86
CA TYR A 260 -2.30 -7.41 -7.95
C TYR A 260 -1.03 -8.25 -8.14
N VAL A 261 -1.16 -9.42 -8.72
CA VAL A 261 -0.01 -10.20 -9.21
C VAL A 261 0.87 -9.31 -10.10
N PRO A 262 2.19 -9.24 -9.84
CA PRO A 262 3.08 -8.36 -10.61
C PRO A 262 3.06 -8.67 -12.10
N LYS A 263 2.82 -7.64 -12.92
CA LYS A 263 2.85 -7.65 -14.38
C LYS A 263 3.52 -6.36 -14.88
N SER A 264 3.93 -6.34 -16.14
CA SER A 264 4.59 -5.18 -16.74
C SER A 264 3.72 -3.91 -16.76
N PHE A 265 2.40 -4.04 -16.69
CA PHE A 265 1.44 -2.95 -16.73
C PHE A 265 0.99 -2.46 -15.35
N ASN A 266 1.53 -3.01 -14.25
CA ASN A 266 1.18 -2.58 -12.89
C ASN A 266 2.42 -2.31 -12.02
N THR A 267 3.50 -1.83 -12.63
CA THR A 267 4.76 -1.48 -11.93
C THR A 267 4.66 -0.20 -11.11
N GLN A 268 3.66 0.64 -11.38
CA GLN A 268 3.38 1.89 -10.67
C GLN A 268 3.06 1.69 -9.17
N TYR A 269 2.74 0.48 -8.75
CA TYR A 269 2.54 0.16 -7.33
C TYR A 269 3.85 0.16 -6.52
N ASP A 270 5.03 0.11 -7.15
CA ASP A 270 6.35 0.14 -6.50
C ASP A 270 6.46 -0.81 -5.29
N ARG A 271 6.30 -2.10 -5.54
CA ARG A 271 6.31 -3.14 -4.50
C ARG A 271 7.63 -3.20 -3.74
N LYS A 272 8.72 -2.77 -4.38
CA LYS A 272 10.03 -2.69 -3.74
C LYS A 272 10.02 -1.69 -2.59
N GLU A 273 9.48 -0.50 -2.80
CA GLU A 273 9.39 0.51 -1.76
C GLU A 273 8.33 0.13 -0.72
N GLN A 274 7.20 -0.46 -1.14
CA GLN A 274 6.23 -1.04 -0.20
C GLN A 274 6.89 -2.07 0.73
N GLY A 275 7.76 -2.95 0.19
CA GLY A 275 8.53 -3.92 0.97
C GLY A 275 9.48 -3.29 2.00
N ILE A 276 9.85 -2.03 1.83
CA ILE A 276 10.66 -1.27 2.80
C ILE A 276 9.76 -0.68 3.88
N VAL A 277 8.69 0.03 3.50
CA VAL A 277 7.94 0.90 4.40
C VAL A 277 6.71 0.25 5.03
N ALA A 278 6.05 -0.69 4.36
CA ALA A 278 4.94 -1.45 4.93
C ALA A 278 5.42 -2.63 5.78
N ASP A 279 4.59 -3.08 6.71
CA ASP A 279 4.87 -4.25 7.53
C ASP A 279 4.63 -5.53 6.71
N TYR A 280 3.55 -5.55 5.91
CA TYR A 280 3.20 -6.66 5.03
C TYR A 280 2.74 -6.19 3.66
N VAL A 281 3.03 -7.02 2.66
CA VAL A 281 2.59 -6.87 1.27
C VAL A 281 1.77 -8.11 0.91
N VAL A 282 0.49 -7.90 0.65
CA VAL A 282 -0.43 -8.97 0.26
C VAL A 282 -0.50 -9.04 -1.26
N ILE A 283 -0.38 -10.23 -1.82
CA ILE A 283 -0.54 -10.47 -3.25
C ILE A 283 -1.88 -11.14 -3.49
N MET A 284 -2.79 -10.46 -4.16
CA MET A 284 -4.09 -10.98 -4.56
C MET A 284 -3.91 -12.01 -5.68
N GLY A 285 -3.68 -13.27 -5.29
CA GLY A 285 -3.40 -14.38 -6.20
C GLY A 285 -4.67 -14.92 -6.89
N TYR A 286 -5.59 -14.03 -7.25
CA TYR A 286 -6.87 -14.35 -7.88
C TYR A 286 -7.24 -13.29 -8.92
N ASP A 287 -8.41 -13.45 -9.55
CA ASP A 287 -8.85 -12.69 -10.71
C ASP A 287 -7.88 -12.79 -11.91
N GLU A 288 -7.27 -13.99 -12.09
CA GLU A 288 -6.52 -14.34 -13.30
C GLU A 288 -7.44 -14.21 -14.53
N TYR A 289 -8.64 -14.79 -14.43
CA TYR A 289 -9.79 -14.52 -15.29
C TYR A 289 -10.92 -13.97 -14.44
N TYR A 290 -11.50 -12.84 -14.85
CA TYR A 290 -12.45 -12.04 -14.07
C TYR A 290 -13.71 -11.71 -14.90
N ALA A 291 -14.73 -11.12 -14.30
CA ALA A 291 -15.93 -10.70 -15.01
C ALA A 291 -15.57 -9.74 -16.15
N GLY A 292 -15.95 -10.11 -17.37
CA GLY A 292 -15.59 -9.38 -18.60
C GLY A 292 -14.33 -9.89 -19.30
N SER A 293 -13.67 -10.94 -18.80
CA SER A 293 -12.65 -11.65 -19.57
C SER A 293 -13.25 -12.19 -20.88
N PRO A 294 -12.55 -12.07 -22.00
CA PRO A 294 -13.07 -12.49 -23.30
C PRO A 294 -13.07 -14.02 -23.51
N GLU A 295 -12.43 -14.75 -22.63
CA GLU A 295 -12.32 -16.21 -22.60
C GLU A 295 -12.59 -16.73 -21.19
N ALA A 296 -13.13 -17.95 -21.10
CA ALA A 296 -13.29 -18.66 -19.85
C ALA A 296 -11.95 -19.13 -19.29
N GLY A 297 -11.78 -19.08 -17.97
CA GLY A 297 -10.56 -19.54 -17.32
C GLY A 297 -10.65 -19.59 -15.79
N PRO A 298 -9.62 -20.17 -15.12
CA PRO A 298 -9.57 -20.25 -13.68
C PRO A 298 -9.43 -18.86 -13.04
N VAL A 299 -10.14 -18.61 -11.94
CA VAL A 299 -9.95 -17.39 -11.13
C VAL A 299 -8.55 -17.32 -10.53
N SER A 300 -7.95 -18.48 -10.21
CA SER A 300 -6.67 -18.54 -9.48
C SER A 300 -5.96 -19.85 -9.78
N SER A 301 -5.28 -19.94 -10.92
CA SER A 301 -4.49 -21.15 -11.21
C SER A 301 -3.25 -21.23 -10.30
N TYR A 302 -2.78 -22.45 -10.08
CA TYR A 302 -1.52 -22.73 -9.36
C TYR A 302 -0.34 -21.93 -9.95
N ASN A 303 -0.28 -21.87 -11.29
CA ASN A 303 0.81 -21.17 -11.98
C ASN A 303 0.72 -19.66 -11.78
N TYR A 304 -0.47 -19.09 -11.78
CA TYR A 304 -0.70 -17.67 -11.53
C TYR A 304 -0.27 -17.24 -10.12
N VAL A 305 -0.70 -18.01 -9.10
CA VAL A 305 -0.28 -17.77 -7.70
C VAL A 305 1.22 -17.91 -7.54
N LYS A 306 1.81 -18.96 -8.13
CA LYS A 306 3.26 -19.17 -8.11
C LYS A 306 4.02 -18.03 -8.77
N GLU A 307 3.57 -17.55 -9.92
CA GLU A 307 4.13 -16.37 -10.60
C GLU A 307 4.04 -15.14 -9.70
N GLY A 308 2.86 -14.85 -9.15
CA GLY A 308 2.66 -13.75 -8.22
C GLY A 308 3.65 -13.75 -7.07
N ILE A 309 3.83 -14.89 -6.42
CA ILE A 309 4.80 -15.07 -5.34
C ILE A 309 6.23 -14.83 -5.85
N THR A 310 6.64 -15.51 -6.93
CA THR A 310 8.04 -15.46 -7.38
C THR A 310 8.45 -14.10 -7.93
N GLU A 311 7.54 -13.38 -8.58
CA GLU A 311 7.81 -12.02 -9.05
C GLU A 311 7.88 -11.03 -7.86
N THR A 312 6.97 -11.14 -6.89
CA THR A 312 6.99 -10.30 -5.69
C THR A 312 8.27 -10.50 -4.87
N LEU A 313 8.74 -11.74 -4.73
CA LEU A 313 9.97 -12.05 -3.98
C LEU A 313 11.27 -11.50 -4.60
N LYS A 314 11.21 -10.96 -5.82
CA LYS A 314 12.34 -10.21 -6.39
C LYS A 314 12.50 -8.83 -5.76
N GLU A 315 11.46 -8.30 -5.14
CA GLU A 315 11.36 -6.93 -4.64
C GLU A 315 11.08 -6.86 -3.14
N VAL A 316 10.35 -7.83 -2.59
CA VAL A 316 9.84 -7.85 -1.21
C VAL A 316 10.41 -9.05 -0.45
N PRO A 317 10.95 -8.88 0.77
CA PRO A 317 11.37 -9.99 1.63
C PRO A 317 10.24 -10.97 1.91
N ALA A 318 10.53 -12.28 1.90
CA ALA A 318 9.52 -13.34 2.02
C ALA A 318 8.69 -13.25 3.32
N GLU A 319 9.34 -12.86 4.42
CA GLU A 319 8.73 -12.68 5.73
C GLU A 319 7.73 -11.51 5.81
N LYS A 320 7.61 -10.73 4.75
CA LYS A 320 6.62 -9.65 4.61
C LYS A 320 5.52 -9.99 3.61
N VAL A 321 5.67 -11.04 2.82
CA VAL A 321 4.70 -11.38 1.77
C VAL A 321 3.60 -12.28 2.31
N ILE A 322 2.35 -11.89 2.09
CA ILE A 322 1.15 -12.69 2.37
C ILE A 322 0.54 -13.11 1.02
N SER A 323 0.24 -14.39 0.86
CA SER A 323 -0.35 -14.92 -0.38
C SER A 323 -1.88 -14.92 -0.32
N GLY A 324 -2.51 -14.10 -1.16
CA GLY A 324 -3.96 -14.08 -1.33
C GLY A 324 -4.49 -15.32 -2.05
N ILE A 325 -5.57 -15.90 -1.54
CA ILE A 325 -6.23 -17.11 -2.04
C ILE A 325 -7.73 -16.83 -2.12
N PRO A 326 -8.45 -17.20 -3.23
CA PRO A 326 -9.90 -17.01 -3.29
C PRO A 326 -10.65 -18.17 -2.63
N PHE A 327 -11.76 -17.85 -1.97
CA PHE A 327 -12.80 -18.80 -1.59
C PHE A 327 -13.97 -18.81 -2.57
N PHE A 328 -13.76 -18.27 -3.75
CA PHE A 328 -14.74 -18.22 -4.83
C PHE A 328 -14.13 -18.70 -6.14
N THR A 329 -15.00 -19.02 -7.07
CA THR A 329 -14.66 -19.27 -8.47
C THR A 329 -15.73 -18.66 -9.38
N ARG A 330 -15.58 -18.83 -10.70
CA ARG A 330 -16.56 -18.37 -11.69
C ARG A 330 -17.11 -19.55 -12.50
N LEU A 331 -18.41 -19.58 -12.63
CA LEU A 331 -19.10 -20.34 -13.66
C LEU A 331 -19.12 -19.49 -14.92
N TRP A 332 -18.53 -20.00 -15.97
CA TRP A 332 -18.46 -19.37 -17.27
C TRP A 332 -19.54 -19.95 -18.19
N LYS A 333 -20.13 -19.10 -19.01
CA LYS A 333 -21.07 -19.45 -20.07
C LYS A 333 -20.57 -18.85 -21.37
N GLU A 334 -20.21 -19.71 -22.32
CA GLU A 334 -19.78 -19.35 -23.66
C GLU A 334 -20.92 -19.59 -24.63
N THR A 335 -21.49 -18.53 -25.21
CA THR A 335 -22.58 -18.58 -26.20
C THR A 335 -21.99 -18.29 -27.56
N PRO A 336 -22.13 -19.20 -28.54
CA PRO A 336 -21.67 -18.95 -29.91
C PRO A 336 -22.26 -17.66 -30.48
N LYS A 337 -21.41 -16.82 -31.07
CA LYS A 337 -21.85 -15.58 -31.70
C LYS A 337 -22.70 -15.85 -32.94
N THR A 338 -23.71 -15.05 -33.15
CA THR A 338 -24.50 -15.01 -34.37
C THR A 338 -23.69 -14.46 -35.55
N GLU A 339 -24.14 -14.70 -36.78
CA GLU A 339 -23.51 -14.14 -37.99
C GLU A 339 -23.47 -12.59 -37.97
N GLU A 340 -24.45 -11.94 -37.32
CA GLU A 340 -24.53 -10.49 -37.19
C GLU A 340 -23.47 -9.97 -36.23
N GLU A 341 -23.30 -10.62 -35.08
CA GLU A 341 -22.25 -10.29 -34.11
C GLU A 341 -20.85 -10.49 -34.69
N LEU A 342 -20.61 -11.61 -35.39
CA LEU A 342 -19.32 -11.86 -36.06
C LEU A 342 -19.01 -10.82 -37.14
N LYS A 343 -20.06 -10.28 -37.84
CA LYS A 343 -19.88 -9.19 -38.80
C LYS A 343 -19.61 -7.85 -38.12
N SER A 344 -20.30 -7.60 -37.01
CA SER A 344 -20.13 -6.37 -36.23
C SER A 344 -18.74 -6.27 -35.61
N ASP A 345 -18.17 -7.38 -35.19
CA ASP A 345 -16.86 -7.44 -34.52
C ASP A 345 -15.65 -7.29 -35.46
N LYS A 346 -15.88 -7.31 -36.78
CA LYS A 346 -14.81 -7.16 -37.77
C LYS A 346 -14.02 -5.86 -37.58
N GLY A 347 -12.69 -6.00 -37.46
CA GLY A 347 -11.77 -4.88 -37.23
C GLY A 347 -11.72 -4.41 -35.80
N THR A 348 -12.33 -5.11 -34.85
CA THR A 348 -12.20 -4.88 -33.40
C THR A 348 -11.42 -6.01 -32.73
N ASP A 349 -11.02 -5.82 -31.48
CA ASP A 349 -10.35 -6.87 -30.68
C ASP A 349 -11.26 -8.10 -30.46
N ALA A 350 -12.58 -7.93 -30.58
CA ALA A 350 -13.57 -8.99 -30.44
C ALA A 350 -13.64 -9.93 -31.63
N GLU A 351 -13.04 -9.60 -32.80
CA GLU A 351 -13.04 -10.42 -34.02
C GLU A 351 -12.40 -11.80 -33.83
N GLN A 352 -11.43 -11.89 -32.91
CA GLN A 352 -10.73 -13.15 -32.63
C GLN A 352 -11.54 -14.16 -31.82
N TYR A 353 -12.68 -13.77 -31.24
CA TYR A 353 -13.49 -14.63 -30.38
C TYR A 353 -14.78 -15.05 -31.08
N SER A 354 -15.04 -16.36 -31.12
CA SER A 354 -16.22 -16.96 -31.77
C SER A 354 -17.43 -17.07 -30.84
N ALA A 355 -17.28 -16.78 -29.56
CA ALA A 355 -18.34 -16.80 -28.56
C ALA A 355 -18.36 -15.52 -27.73
N THR A 356 -19.53 -15.21 -27.19
CA THR A 356 -19.69 -14.23 -26.11
C THR A 356 -19.55 -14.94 -24.77
N VAL A 357 -18.80 -14.36 -23.83
CA VAL A 357 -18.51 -14.98 -22.54
C VAL A 357 -19.17 -14.18 -21.42
N GLU A 358 -19.97 -14.86 -20.61
CA GLU A 358 -20.59 -14.35 -19.39
C GLU A 358 -20.10 -15.17 -18.20
N SER A 359 -20.08 -14.59 -16.99
CA SER A 359 -19.70 -15.34 -15.80
C SER A 359 -20.37 -14.84 -14.53
N ASP A 360 -20.66 -15.79 -13.62
CA ASP A 360 -21.15 -15.55 -12.28
C ASP A 360 -20.15 -16.08 -11.24
N ALA A 361 -19.96 -15.32 -10.16
CA ALA A 361 -19.09 -15.75 -9.05
C ALA A 361 -19.87 -16.65 -8.08
N TYR A 362 -19.24 -17.73 -7.64
CA TYR A 362 -19.78 -18.69 -6.66
C TYR A 362 -18.77 -18.99 -5.57
N GLY A 363 -19.18 -18.92 -4.31
CA GLY A 363 -18.40 -19.47 -3.20
C GLY A 363 -18.25 -20.99 -3.33
N MET A 364 -17.31 -21.56 -2.58
CA MET A 364 -16.84 -22.94 -2.77
C MET A 364 -17.97 -23.99 -2.75
N ASP A 365 -18.85 -23.98 -1.73
CA ASP A 365 -19.95 -24.94 -1.62
C ASP A 365 -20.98 -24.78 -2.73
N ASN A 366 -21.31 -23.54 -3.11
CA ASN A 366 -22.24 -23.23 -4.19
C ASN A 366 -21.68 -23.66 -5.55
N ALA A 367 -20.39 -23.48 -5.79
CA ALA A 367 -19.73 -23.93 -7.02
C ALA A 367 -19.80 -25.46 -7.17
N GLN A 368 -19.55 -26.21 -6.09
CA GLN A 368 -19.71 -27.67 -6.08
C GLN A 368 -21.17 -28.09 -6.33
N ALA A 369 -22.13 -27.37 -5.74
CA ALA A 369 -23.55 -27.63 -5.95
C ALA A 369 -23.96 -27.43 -7.41
N VAL A 370 -23.44 -26.42 -8.09
CA VAL A 370 -23.69 -26.17 -9.53
C VAL A 370 -23.21 -27.36 -10.38
N VAL A 371 -21.99 -27.85 -10.17
CA VAL A 371 -21.45 -29.00 -10.92
C VAL A 371 -22.28 -30.26 -10.67
N LYS A 372 -22.66 -30.49 -9.40
CA LYS A 372 -23.52 -31.60 -9.02
C LYS A 372 -24.90 -31.52 -9.69
N GLN A 373 -25.49 -30.31 -9.77
CA GLN A 373 -26.79 -30.07 -10.41
C GLN A 373 -26.69 -30.31 -11.94
N ALA A 374 -25.59 -29.96 -12.56
CA ALA A 374 -25.34 -30.23 -13.97
C ALA A 374 -25.16 -31.74 -14.25
N GLY A 375 -24.94 -32.57 -13.23
CA GLY A 375 -24.80 -34.01 -13.36
C GLY A 375 -23.52 -34.44 -14.07
N VAL A 376 -22.46 -33.65 -14.00
CA VAL A 376 -21.18 -33.92 -14.66
C VAL A 376 -20.07 -34.21 -13.63
N ASP A 377 -19.08 -34.99 -14.06
CA ASP A 377 -17.90 -35.28 -13.26
C ASP A 377 -16.81 -34.22 -13.48
N THR A 378 -16.00 -33.97 -12.44
CA THR A 378 -14.82 -33.14 -12.56
C THR A 378 -13.59 -33.93 -13.01
N THR A 379 -12.70 -33.27 -13.72
CA THR A 379 -11.37 -33.77 -14.06
C THR A 379 -10.30 -32.85 -13.50
N TRP A 380 -9.14 -33.40 -13.08
CA TRP A 380 -8.07 -32.56 -12.58
C TRP A 380 -7.31 -31.87 -13.71
N ASP A 381 -7.47 -30.57 -13.81
CA ASP A 381 -6.62 -29.72 -14.68
C ASP A 381 -5.25 -29.55 -14.03
N LYS A 382 -4.24 -30.22 -14.57
CA LYS A 382 -2.87 -30.18 -14.04
C LYS A 382 -2.20 -28.79 -14.21
N LYS A 383 -2.62 -28.02 -15.22
CA LYS A 383 -2.06 -26.70 -15.51
C LYS A 383 -2.64 -25.67 -14.54
N ALA A 384 -3.94 -25.68 -14.34
CA ALA A 384 -4.61 -24.82 -13.38
C ALA A 384 -4.35 -25.28 -11.92
N GLY A 385 -4.12 -26.58 -11.68
CA GLY A 385 -4.03 -27.13 -10.34
C GLY A 385 -5.40 -27.15 -9.64
N GLN A 386 -6.48 -27.36 -10.41
CA GLN A 386 -7.86 -27.30 -9.95
C GLN A 386 -8.70 -28.44 -10.55
N ASN A 387 -9.79 -28.80 -9.89
CA ASN A 387 -10.81 -29.64 -10.49
C ASN A 387 -11.64 -28.80 -11.48
N TYR A 388 -11.79 -29.30 -12.68
CA TYR A 388 -12.46 -28.67 -13.82
C TYR A 388 -13.68 -29.46 -14.24
N ALA A 389 -14.78 -28.78 -14.53
CA ALA A 389 -15.97 -29.35 -15.14
C ALA A 389 -16.41 -28.51 -16.34
N THR A 390 -17.00 -29.19 -17.33
CA THR A 390 -17.61 -28.56 -18.50
C THR A 390 -18.82 -29.36 -18.98
N TRP A 391 -19.82 -28.64 -19.51
CA TRP A 391 -21.03 -29.24 -20.09
C TRP A 391 -21.67 -28.30 -21.11
N GLU A 392 -22.54 -28.86 -21.93
CA GLU A 392 -23.35 -28.12 -22.87
C GLU A 392 -24.81 -28.05 -22.39
N ALA A 393 -25.42 -26.87 -22.41
CA ALA A 393 -26.82 -26.66 -22.11
C ALA A 393 -27.34 -25.40 -22.83
N ASP A 394 -28.57 -25.42 -23.26
CA ASP A 394 -29.27 -24.28 -23.91
C ASP A 394 -28.47 -23.61 -25.04
N GLY A 395 -27.71 -24.39 -25.80
CA GLY A 395 -26.89 -23.92 -26.92
C GLY A 395 -25.62 -23.19 -26.51
N SER A 396 -25.26 -23.23 -25.24
CA SER A 396 -24.05 -22.62 -24.69
C SER A 396 -23.19 -23.70 -24.04
N LYS A 397 -21.88 -23.45 -23.99
CA LYS A 397 -20.92 -24.24 -23.22
C LYS A 397 -20.73 -23.60 -21.85
N TYR A 398 -20.72 -24.44 -20.82
CA TYR A 398 -20.42 -24.03 -19.45
C TYR A 398 -19.10 -24.62 -19.00
N GLU A 399 -18.33 -23.82 -18.25
CA GLU A 399 -17.02 -24.21 -17.70
C GLU A 399 -16.83 -23.66 -16.28
N ILE A 400 -16.18 -24.45 -15.43
CA ILE A 400 -15.85 -24.02 -14.08
C ILE A 400 -14.58 -24.72 -13.59
N TRP A 401 -13.66 -23.95 -12.97
CA TRP A 401 -12.49 -24.45 -12.24
C TRP A 401 -12.77 -24.26 -10.75
N LEU A 402 -12.92 -25.37 -10.02
CA LEU A 402 -13.32 -25.32 -8.60
C LEU A 402 -12.17 -24.94 -7.70
N GLU A 403 -12.45 -24.05 -6.74
CA GLU A 403 -11.67 -23.99 -5.53
C GLU A 403 -12.21 -25.04 -4.55
N ASP A 404 -11.30 -25.87 -4.06
CA ASP A 404 -11.57 -26.96 -3.12
C ASP A 404 -10.35 -27.23 -2.23
N SER A 405 -10.47 -28.18 -1.31
CA SER A 405 -9.37 -28.55 -0.39
C SER A 405 -8.08 -28.92 -1.13
N LYS A 406 -8.15 -29.50 -2.33
CA LYS A 406 -6.97 -29.91 -3.10
C LYS A 406 -6.27 -28.74 -3.76
N SER A 407 -7.03 -27.80 -4.35
CA SER A 407 -6.49 -26.60 -4.98
C SER A 407 -5.94 -25.62 -3.94
N ILE A 408 -6.65 -25.43 -2.83
CA ILE A 408 -6.20 -24.59 -1.71
C ILE A 408 -4.93 -25.17 -1.07
N GLU A 409 -4.87 -26.50 -0.84
CA GLU A 409 -3.65 -27.13 -0.31
C GLU A 409 -2.42 -26.90 -1.19
N ALA A 410 -2.60 -26.94 -2.52
CA ALA A 410 -1.52 -26.69 -3.45
C ALA A 410 -0.95 -25.25 -3.30
N LYS A 411 -1.83 -24.26 -3.06
CA LYS A 411 -1.46 -22.86 -2.82
C LYS A 411 -0.81 -22.66 -1.44
N LEU A 412 -1.34 -23.29 -0.39
CA LEU A 412 -0.73 -23.30 0.95
C LEU A 412 0.67 -23.92 0.95
N LYS A 413 0.91 -24.96 0.14
CA LYS A 413 2.25 -25.54 -0.05
C LYS A 413 3.22 -24.54 -0.70
N LEU A 414 2.75 -23.62 -1.58
CA LEU A 414 3.58 -22.54 -2.11
C LEU A 414 3.97 -21.56 -0.98
N MET A 415 3.01 -21.13 -0.15
CA MET A 415 3.28 -20.27 1.01
C MET A 415 4.41 -20.85 1.89
N LYS A 416 4.28 -22.12 2.30
CA LYS A 416 5.32 -22.81 3.11
C LYS A 416 6.64 -22.96 2.37
N LYS A 417 6.62 -23.34 1.08
CA LYS A 417 7.83 -23.52 0.25
C LYS A 417 8.66 -22.25 0.16
N TYR A 418 8.01 -21.12 -0.01
CA TYR A 418 8.67 -19.82 -0.15
C TYR A 418 8.84 -19.09 1.18
N LYS A 419 8.42 -19.69 2.31
CA LYS A 419 8.53 -19.15 3.67
C LYS A 419 7.90 -17.76 3.81
N LEU A 420 6.71 -17.61 3.24
CA LEU A 420 5.97 -16.36 3.30
C LEU A 420 5.48 -16.08 4.73
N ALA A 421 5.12 -14.81 5.01
CA ALA A 421 4.54 -14.37 6.27
C ALA A 421 3.21 -15.08 6.58
N GLY A 422 2.44 -15.40 5.54
CA GLY A 422 1.16 -16.06 5.73
C GLY A 422 0.31 -16.16 4.47
N THR A 423 -0.98 -16.36 4.71
CA THR A 423 -2.03 -16.41 3.68
C THR A 423 -3.17 -15.45 4.03
N ALA A 424 -3.92 -15.03 3.01
CA ALA A 424 -5.10 -14.19 3.13
C ALA A 424 -6.22 -14.68 2.21
N GLU A 425 -7.46 -14.79 2.70
CA GLU A 425 -8.54 -15.41 1.95
C GLU A 425 -9.65 -14.40 1.58
N TRP A 426 -9.97 -14.33 0.31
CA TRP A 426 -11.13 -13.57 -0.19
C TRP A 426 -12.29 -14.52 -0.51
N SER A 427 -13.39 -14.54 0.25
CA SER A 427 -13.62 -13.81 1.48
C SER A 427 -14.41 -14.68 2.46
N LEU A 428 -14.38 -14.31 3.72
CA LEU A 428 -15.06 -14.99 4.82
C LEU A 428 -16.55 -15.19 4.54
N GLY A 429 -17.02 -16.44 4.63
CA GLY A 429 -18.38 -16.85 4.34
C GLY A 429 -18.60 -17.39 2.92
N GLN A 430 -17.54 -17.49 2.11
CA GLN A 430 -17.56 -18.14 0.79
C GLN A 430 -16.84 -19.51 0.80
N GLU A 431 -16.16 -19.84 1.90
CA GLU A 431 -15.44 -21.09 2.10
C GLU A 431 -16.35 -22.29 2.30
N SER A 432 -15.84 -23.48 1.97
CA SER A 432 -16.44 -24.74 2.39
C SER A 432 -16.11 -25.03 3.86
N SER A 433 -16.98 -25.79 4.53
CA SER A 433 -16.90 -26.03 5.99
C SER A 433 -15.63 -26.76 6.45
N ASP A 434 -14.93 -27.47 5.56
CA ASP A 434 -13.72 -28.26 5.84
C ASP A 434 -12.43 -27.45 5.68
N ILE A 435 -12.48 -26.30 5.01
CA ILE A 435 -11.29 -25.60 4.55
C ILE A 435 -10.44 -25.05 5.69
N TRP A 436 -11.06 -24.55 6.77
CA TRP A 436 -10.34 -24.05 7.93
C TRP A 436 -9.51 -25.11 8.65
N ASN A 437 -9.99 -26.37 8.64
CA ASN A 437 -9.21 -27.50 9.16
C ASN A 437 -7.95 -27.77 8.32
N LEU A 438 -8.02 -27.49 7.02
CA LEU A 438 -6.87 -27.62 6.13
C LEU A 438 -5.89 -26.45 6.37
N ILE A 439 -6.34 -25.20 6.33
CA ILE A 439 -5.52 -24.01 6.51
C ILE A 439 -4.76 -24.08 7.85
N GLN A 440 -5.44 -24.45 8.93
CA GLN A 440 -4.84 -24.59 10.26
C GLN A 440 -3.59 -25.46 10.28
N LYS A 441 -3.51 -26.51 9.45
CA LYS A 441 -2.32 -27.40 9.36
C LYS A 441 -1.08 -26.68 8.79
N TYR A 442 -1.29 -25.57 8.10
CA TYR A 442 -0.22 -24.81 7.41
C TYR A 442 0.17 -23.52 8.14
N VAL A 443 -0.69 -23.00 9.01
CA VAL A 443 -0.43 -21.72 9.72
C VAL A 443 0.01 -21.93 11.18
N ASN A 444 -0.15 -23.14 11.73
CA ASN A 444 0.31 -23.52 13.07
C ASN A 444 1.75 -24.05 13.07
#